data_35f4e6b85660efe897aafcc338e9fbe7
#
_entry.id   35f4e6b85660efe897aafcc338e9fbe7
#
_cell.length_a   1.000
_cell.length_b   1.000
_cell.length_c   1.000
_cell.angle_alpha   90.00
_cell.angle_beta   90.00
_cell.angle_gamma   90.00
#
_symmetry.space_group_name_H-M   'P 1'
#
loop_
_entity.id
_entity.type
_entity.pdbx_description
1 polymer ?
#
loop_
_entity_poly.entity_id
_entity_poly.type
_entity_poly.pdbx_seq_one_letter_code
_entity_poly.pdbx_strand_id
1 'polypeptide(L)'
;FLNFMRHVISVLVENKFGVLARIAGLFSGRGFNIETLNVGPTHVDGRSRITATLNGDEKALDQCIKQLDKLIDVIDIQNFCDTESVGRELVMVKVNANSSNRTEVTQICNVFRGKIIDVSKESLVIEATGNENKIVAFLELIEPFGIIELARTGTVSLRRGRSDH
;
A
#
# COMPACT_ATOMS: atom_id res chain seq x y z
N PHE A 1 -5.94 17.96 -20.03
CA PHE A 1 -5.10 17.12 -19.17
C PHE A 1 -5.72 17.06 -17.80
N LEU A 2 -6.47 16.01 -17.52
CA LEU A 2 -6.93 15.70 -16.18
C LEU A 2 -5.69 15.34 -15.35
N ASN A 3 -5.34 16.17 -14.42
CA ASN A 3 -4.26 15.94 -13.48
C ASN A 3 -4.72 14.85 -12.50
N PHE A 4 -4.58 13.60 -12.91
CA PHE A 4 -4.79 12.47 -12.00
C PHE A 4 -3.62 12.43 -11.04
N MET A 5 -3.82 12.97 -9.85
CA MET A 5 -2.84 12.90 -8.78
C MET A 5 -3.09 11.66 -7.94
N ARG A 6 -2.00 11.03 -7.53
CA ARG A 6 -2.00 9.93 -6.58
C ARG A 6 -2.10 10.46 -5.16
N HIS A 7 -3.05 9.95 -4.41
CA HIS A 7 -3.31 10.37 -3.04
C HIS A 7 -3.23 9.17 -2.09
N VAL A 8 -2.59 9.37 -0.96
CA VAL A 8 -2.59 8.39 0.13
C VAL A 8 -3.39 8.97 1.28
N ILE A 9 -4.44 8.23 1.68
CA ILE A 9 -5.35 8.64 2.74
C ILE A 9 -5.36 7.58 3.83
N SER A 10 -5.27 8.01 5.08
CA SER A 10 -5.42 7.17 6.24
C SER A 10 -6.70 7.53 6.99
N VAL A 11 -7.53 6.54 7.26
CA VAL A 11 -8.79 6.70 7.97
C VAL A 11 -8.77 5.82 9.22
N LEU A 12 -8.90 6.44 10.38
CA LEU A 12 -9.08 5.73 11.64
C LEU A 12 -10.57 5.52 11.87
N VAL A 13 -10.99 4.29 12.07
CA VAL A 13 -12.40 3.92 12.17
C VAL A 13 -12.69 3.03 13.37
N GLU A 14 -13.94 3.07 13.82
CA GLU A 14 -14.46 2.03 14.70
C GLU A 14 -14.56 0.73 13.91
N ASN A 15 -14.03 -0.36 14.49
CA ASN A 15 -14.04 -1.68 13.84
C ASN A 15 -15.40 -2.34 14.02
N LYS A 16 -16.39 -1.85 13.26
CA LYS A 16 -17.76 -2.38 13.25
C LYS A 16 -18.05 -3.04 11.91
N PHE A 17 -19.00 -3.95 11.91
CA PHE A 17 -19.44 -4.64 10.73
C PHE A 17 -19.91 -3.66 9.64
N GLY A 18 -19.41 -3.84 8.41
CA GLY A 18 -19.81 -3.05 7.24
C GLY A 18 -19.14 -1.69 7.07
N VAL A 19 -18.30 -1.23 8.02
CA VAL A 19 -17.62 0.07 7.92
C VAL A 19 -16.67 0.12 6.71
N LEU A 20 -15.87 -0.92 6.51
CA LEU A 20 -14.96 -1.00 5.36
C LEU A 20 -15.72 -0.95 4.03
N ALA A 21 -16.79 -1.70 3.91
CA ALA A 21 -17.62 -1.71 2.70
C ALA A 21 -18.22 -0.34 2.40
N ARG A 22 -18.65 0.37 3.44
CA ARG A 22 -19.21 1.72 3.31
C ARG A 22 -18.17 2.74 2.84
N ILE A 23 -16.96 2.68 3.40
CA ILE A 23 -15.85 3.56 3.02
C ILE A 23 -15.38 3.28 1.60
N ALA A 24 -15.18 1.99 1.25
CA ALA A 24 -14.82 1.59 -0.11
C ALA A 24 -15.87 2.02 -1.13
N GLY A 25 -17.14 1.94 -0.76
CA GLY A 25 -18.26 2.40 -1.59
C GLY A 25 -18.24 3.90 -1.87
N LEU A 26 -17.84 4.70 -0.89
CA LEU A 26 -17.69 6.16 -1.08
C LEU A 26 -16.63 6.50 -2.12
N PHE A 27 -15.49 5.83 -2.10
CA PHE A 27 -14.45 6.04 -3.09
C PHE A 27 -14.87 5.56 -4.47
N SER A 28 -15.46 4.38 -4.57
CA SER A 28 -15.88 3.79 -5.84
C SER A 28 -16.98 4.60 -6.53
N GLY A 29 -17.91 5.20 -5.75
CA GLY A 29 -19.02 5.97 -6.28
C GLY A 29 -18.67 7.38 -6.78
N ARG A 30 -17.42 7.83 -6.63
CA ARG A 30 -17.01 9.21 -6.90
C ARG A 30 -15.97 9.35 -8.01
N GLY A 31 -15.77 8.32 -8.82
CA GLY A 31 -14.83 8.35 -9.94
C GLY A 31 -13.38 8.21 -9.54
N PHE A 32 -13.10 7.70 -8.33
CA PHE A 32 -11.75 7.34 -7.91
C PHE A 32 -11.42 5.92 -8.28
N ASN A 33 -10.16 5.70 -8.66
CA ASN A 33 -9.58 4.38 -8.75
C ASN A 33 -8.81 4.09 -7.48
N ILE A 34 -9.21 3.04 -6.76
CA ILE A 34 -8.47 2.53 -5.60
C ILE A 34 -7.35 1.65 -6.12
N GLU A 35 -6.11 2.11 -6.01
CA GLU A 35 -4.95 1.32 -6.40
C GLU A 35 -4.61 0.27 -5.34
N THR A 36 -4.56 0.70 -4.09
CA THR A 36 -4.26 -0.19 -2.96
C THR A 36 -5.15 0.15 -1.77
N LEU A 37 -5.47 -0.87 -1.00
CA LEU A 37 -6.26 -0.75 0.21
C LEU A 37 -5.68 -1.68 1.28
N ASN A 38 -5.29 -1.10 2.40
CA ASN A 38 -4.78 -1.85 3.54
C ASN A 38 -5.66 -1.56 4.76
N VAL A 39 -6.04 -2.60 5.49
CA VAL A 39 -6.85 -2.49 6.70
C VAL A 39 -6.19 -3.30 7.80
N GLY A 40 -5.99 -2.71 8.95
CA GLY A 40 -5.43 -3.41 10.09
C GLY A 40 -5.95 -2.87 11.42
N PRO A 41 -5.98 -3.71 12.47
CA PRO A 41 -6.30 -3.25 13.80
C PRO A 41 -5.23 -2.30 14.33
N THR A 42 -5.61 -1.43 15.25
CA THR A 42 -4.68 -0.53 15.94
C THR A 42 -4.34 -1.06 17.34
N HIS A 43 -3.49 -0.32 18.05
CA HIS A 43 -3.20 -0.61 19.47
C HIS A 43 -4.38 -0.30 20.41
N VAL A 44 -5.39 0.40 19.92
CA VAL A 44 -6.62 0.66 20.67
C VAL A 44 -7.65 -0.39 20.25
N ASP A 45 -8.15 -1.15 21.22
CA ASP A 45 -9.14 -2.18 20.97
C ASP A 45 -10.40 -1.61 20.32
N GLY A 46 -10.93 -2.30 19.33
CA GLY A 46 -12.11 -1.89 18.60
C GLY A 46 -11.87 -0.81 17.54
N ARG A 47 -10.63 -0.45 17.24
CA ARG A 47 -10.28 0.52 16.22
C ARG A 47 -9.39 -0.08 15.14
N SER A 48 -9.67 0.29 13.89
CA SER A 48 -8.89 -0.11 12.72
C SER A 48 -8.43 1.10 11.93
N ARG A 49 -7.28 0.95 11.27
CA ARG A 49 -6.75 1.95 10.35
C ARG A 49 -6.85 1.43 8.93
N ILE A 50 -7.44 2.25 8.08
CA ILE A 50 -7.54 1.99 6.64
C ILE A 50 -6.57 2.94 5.95
N THR A 51 -5.65 2.40 5.16
CA THR A 51 -4.77 3.20 4.30
C THR A 51 -5.11 2.89 2.86
N ALA A 52 -5.56 3.90 2.13
CA ALA A 52 -5.94 3.77 0.73
C ALA A 52 -5.03 4.63 -0.14
N THR A 53 -4.54 4.05 -1.24
CA THR A 53 -3.89 4.80 -2.30
C THR A 53 -4.90 4.97 -3.43
N LEU A 54 -5.21 6.21 -3.74
CA LEU A 54 -6.25 6.61 -4.69
C LEU A 54 -5.66 7.39 -5.85
N ASN A 55 -6.24 7.19 -7.02
CA ASN A 55 -5.93 7.98 -8.19
C ASN A 55 -7.19 8.73 -8.62
N GLY A 56 -7.09 10.04 -8.73
CA GLY A 56 -8.25 10.85 -9.10
C GLY A 56 -8.01 12.35 -8.99
N ASP A 57 -9.07 13.12 -9.21
CA ASP A 57 -9.05 14.57 -9.16
C ASP A 57 -9.05 15.08 -7.70
N GLU A 58 -8.26 16.11 -7.44
CA GLU A 58 -8.11 16.72 -6.12
C GLU A 58 -9.43 17.27 -5.56
N LYS A 59 -10.25 17.90 -6.40
CA LYS A 59 -11.55 18.41 -5.98
C LYS A 59 -12.52 17.31 -5.57
N ALA A 60 -12.52 16.22 -6.30
CA ALA A 60 -13.31 15.05 -5.97
C ALA A 60 -12.82 14.40 -4.68
N LEU A 61 -11.50 14.40 -4.43
CA LEU A 61 -10.92 13.93 -3.19
C LEU A 61 -11.38 14.72 -1.98
N ASP A 62 -11.36 16.05 -2.06
CA ASP A 62 -11.85 16.93 -0.99
C ASP A 62 -13.31 16.65 -0.66
N GLN A 63 -14.13 16.40 -1.67
CA GLN A 63 -15.53 16.01 -1.51
C GLN A 63 -15.65 14.65 -0.78
N CYS A 64 -14.82 13.68 -1.14
CA CYS A 64 -14.80 12.37 -0.48
C CYS A 64 -14.40 12.49 0.99
N ILE A 65 -13.39 13.29 1.29
CA ILE A 65 -12.93 13.52 2.67
C ILE A 65 -14.07 14.13 3.50
N LYS A 66 -14.76 15.10 2.95
CA LYS A 66 -15.93 15.70 3.63
C LYS A 66 -17.06 14.69 3.88
N GLN A 67 -17.29 13.80 2.94
CA GLN A 67 -18.29 12.74 3.10
C GLN A 67 -17.88 11.72 4.17
N LEU A 68 -16.59 11.33 4.19
CA LEU A 68 -16.04 10.43 5.21
C LEU A 68 -16.15 11.03 6.60
N ASP A 69 -15.86 12.31 6.74
CA ASP A 69 -15.92 13.02 8.02
C ASP A 69 -17.31 13.05 8.64
N LYS A 70 -18.35 12.89 7.82
CA LYS A 70 -19.74 12.82 8.28
C LYS A 70 -20.14 11.45 8.80
N LEU A 71 -19.35 10.40 8.56
CA LEU A 71 -19.68 9.07 9.03
C LEU A 71 -19.38 8.95 10.52
N ILE A 72 -20.35 8.42 11.29
CA ILE A 72 -20.23 8.24 12.75
C ILE A 72 -19.04 7.35 13.12
N ASP A 73 -18.78 6.33 12.30
CA ASP A 73 -17.74 5.35 12.57
C ASP A 73 -16.33 5.84 12.22
N VAL A 74 -16.18 6.99 11.58
CA VAL A 74 -14.89 7.60 11.25
C VAL A 74 -14.43 8.48 12.41
N ILE A 75 -13.27 8.17 12.95
CA ILE A 75 -12.68 8.87 14.11
C ILE A 75 -11.75 9.98 13.64
N ASP A 76 -10.90 9.71 12.65
CA ASP A 76 -9.90 10.64 12.13
C ASP A 76 -9.58 10.34 10.67
N ILE A 77 -9.25 11.37 9.91
CA ILE A 77 -8.83 11.26 8.52
C ILE A 77 -7.55 12.05 8.34
N GLN A 78 -6.55 11.43 7.71
CA GLN A 78 -5.29 12.07 7.36
C GLN A 78 -5.06 11.95 5.86
N ASN A 79 -4.76 13.07 5.23
CA ASN A 79 -4.37 13.14 3.82
C ASN A 79 -2.87 13.33 3.74
N PHE A 80 -2.15 12.35 3.19
CA PHE A 80 -0.70 12.34 3.07
C PHE A 80 -0.21 12.81 1.69
N CYS A 81 -0.88 13.79 1.11
CA CYS A 81 -0.49 14.34 -0.21
C CYS A 81 0.81 15.14 -0.17
N ASP A 82 1.29 15.48 0.99
CA ASP A 82 2.52 16.23 1.21
C ASP A 82 3.56 15.39 1.99
N THR A 83 4.72 15.99 2.24
CA THR A 83 5.93 15.29 2.68
C THR A 83 5.97 14.89 4.16
N GLU A 84 4.90 15.10 4.90
CA GLU A 84 4.88 14.90 6.36
C GLU A 84 4.53 13.47 6.80
N SER A 85 4.64 12.52 5.91
CA SER A 85 4.34 11.13 6.23
C SER A 85 5.53 10.22 5.95
N VAL A 86 5.50 9.05 6.58
CA VAL A 86 6.38 7.93 6.25
C VAL A 86 5.51 6.75 5.83
N GLY A 87 5.80 6.23 4.64
CA GLY A 87 5.06 5.11 4.07
C GLY A 87 5.96 3.94 3.76
N ARG A 88 5.42 2.74 3.91
CA ARG A 88 6.10 1.48 3.57
C ARG A 88 5.11 0.51 2.98
N GLU A 89 5.62 -0.35 2.12
CA GLU A 89 4.89 -1.42 1.48
C GLU A 89 5.70 -2.71 1.59
N LEU A 90 5.02 -3.83 1.76
CA LEU A 90 5.62 -5.15 1.72
C LEU A 90 5.17 -5.86 0.44
N VAL A 91 6.11 -6.47 -0.26
CA VAL A 91 5.86 -7.31 -1.42
C VAL A 91 6.43 -8.70 -1.20
N MET A 92 5.69 -9.72 -1.63
CA MET A 92 6.19 -11.08 -1.80
C MET A 92 6.10 -11.44 -3.26
N VAL A 93 7.22 -11.85 -3.85
CA VAL A 93 7.29 -12.23 -5.27
C VAL A 93 7.89 -13.61 -5.42
N LYS A 94 7.19 -14.46 -6.14
CA LYS A 94 7.72 -15.76 -6.59
C LYS A 94 8.27 -15.58 -7.99
N VAL A 95 9.55 -15.84 -8.15
CA VAL A 95 10.28 -15.64 -9.41
C VAL A 95 10.91 -16.94 -9.89
N ASN A 96 10.95 -17.11 -11.20
CA ASN A 96 11.71 -18.22 -11.80
C ASN A 96 13.18 -18.08 -11.44
N ALA A 97 13.75 -19.12 -10.89
CA ALA A 97 15.15 -19.15 -10.47
C ALA A 97 15.67 -20.59 -10.55
N ASN A 98 16.29 -20.91 -11.67
CA ASN A 98 16.96 -22.19 -11.86
C ASN A 98 18.48 -22.08 -11.51
N SER A 99 19.23 -23.14 -11.71
CA SER A 99 20.66 -23.16 -11.40
C SER A 99 21.48 -22.12 -12.17
N SER A 100 21.01 -21.67 -13.35
CA SER A 100 21.76 -20.74 -14.20
C SER A 100 21.57 -19.27 -13.79
N ASN A 101 20.42 -18.89 -13.22
CA ASN A 101 20.11 -17.50 -12.89
C ASN A 101 19.88 -17.23 -11.39
N ARG A 102 19.92 -18.25 -10.56
CA ARG A 102 19.65 -18.16 -9.11
C ARG A 102 20.59 -17.17 -8.41
N THR A 103 21.86 -17.18 -8.74
CA THR A 103 22.85 -16.27 -8.16
C THR A 103 22.52 -14.82 -8.47
N GLU A 104 22.16 -14.54 -9.71
CA GLU A 104 21.80 -13.20 -10.15
C GLU A 104 20.53 -12.67 -9.45
N VAL A 105 19.50 -13.50 -9.35
CA VAL A 105 18.27 -13.15 -8.61
C VAL A 105 18.59 -12.90 -7.14
N THR A 106 19.45 -13.73 -6.52
CA THR A 106 19.87 -13.55 -5.13
C THR A 106 20.63 -12.23 -4.94
N GLN A 107 21.48 -11.85 -5.87
CA GLN A 107 22.20 -10.58 -5.83
C GLN A 107 21.24 -9.38 -5.86
N ILE A 108 20.23 -9.41 -6.74
CA ILE A 108 19.20 -8.38 -6.81
C ILE A 108 18.45 -8.30 -5.48
N CYS A 109 18.06 -9.43 -4.91
CA CYS A 109 17.42 -9.50 -3.61
C CYS A 109 18.26 -8.79 -2.54
N ASN A 110 19.54 -9.06 -2.49
CA ASN A 110 20.46 -8.47 -1.50
C ASN A 110 20.64 -6.96 -1.69
N VAL A 111 20.73 -6.49 -2.93
CA VAL A 111 20.84 -5.04 -3.23
C VAL A 111 19.65 -4.26 -2.66
N PHE A 112 18.45 -4.82 -2.74
CA PHE A 112 17.23 -4.21 -2.22
C PHE A 112 16.93 -4.60 -0.76
N ARG A 113 17.86 -5.27 -0.09
CA ARG A 113 17.72 -5.75 1.29
C ARG A 113 16.48 -6.64 1.49
N GLY A 114 16.16 -7.40 0.45
CA GLY A 114 15.11 -8.40 0.51
C GLY A 114 15.56 -9.65 1.25
N LYS A 115 14.60 -10.53 1.51
CA LYS A 115 14.84 -11.82 2.15
C LYS A 115 14.27 -12.92 1.27
N ILE A 116 15.04 -13.98 1.10
CA ILE A 116 14.54 -15.20 0.45
C ILE A 116 13.81 -16.00 1.53
N ILE A 117 12.51 -16.21 1.35
CA ILE A 117 11.65 -16.86 2.33
C ILE A 117 11.22 -18.26 1.92
N ASP A 118 11.39 -18.62 0.65
CA ASP A 118 11.17 -19.98 0.16
C ASP A 118 12.11 -20.28 -1.01
N VAL A 119 12.61 -21.50 -1.05
CA VAL A 119 13.53 -21.96 -2.08
C VAL A 119 13.04 -23.30 -2.64
N SER A 120 12.85 -23.36 -3.94
CA SER A 120 12.60 -24.61 -4.66
C SER A 120 13.62 -24.79 -5.79
N LYS A 121 13.52 -25.87 -6.53
CA LYS A 121 14.47 -26.15 -7.63
C LYS A 121 14.40 -25.11 -8.75
N GLU A 122 13.20 -24.59 -9.02
CA GLU A 122 12.90 -23.74 -10.17
C GLU A 122 12.45 -22.34 -9.78
N SER A 123 12.28 -22.05 -8.50
CA SER A 123 11.77 -20.77 -8.05
C SER A 123 12.29 -20.34 -6.68
N LEU A 124 12.24 -19.03 -6.46
CA LEU A 124 12.47 -18.39 -5.16
C LEU A 124 11.29 -17.51 -4.81
N VAL A 125 10.92 -17.45 -3.54
CA VAL A 125 10.01 -16.42 -3.03
C VAL A 125 10.84 -15.40 -2.27
N ILE A 126 10.72 -14.15 -2.66
CA ILE A 126 11.44 -13.02 -2.07
C ILE A 126 10.45 -12.09 -1.39
N GLU A 127 10.77 -11.69 -0.17
CA GLU A 127 10.08 -10.66 0.59
C GLU A 127 10.91 -9.37 0.55
N ALA A 128 10.30 -8.24 0.21
CA ALA A 128 10.95 -6.94 0.24
C ALA A 128 10.01 -5.89 0.81
N THR A 129 10.58 -4.95 1.54
CA THR A 129 9.86 -3.81 2.11
C THR A 129 10.54 -2.50 1.73
N GLY A 130 9.77 -1.46 1.56
CA GLY A 130 10.28 -0.14 1.24
C GLY A 130 9.18 0.83 0.86
N ASN A 131 9.59 2.02 0.46
CA ASN A 131 8.67 2.95 -0.18
C ASN A 131 8.31 2.47 -1.59
N GLU A 132 7.35 3.13 -2.22
CA GLU A 132 6.88 2.75 -3.55
C GLU A 132 8.00 2.71 -4.58
N ASN A 133 8.87 3.73 -4.60
CA ASN A 133 9.94 3.81 -5.59
C ASN A 133 10.90 2.63 -5.48
N LYS A 134 11.22 2.21 -4.25
CA LYS A 134 12.06 1.04 -4.02
C LYS A 134 11.39 -0.25 -4.52
N ILE A 135 10.11 -0.43 -4.24
CA ILE A 135 9.36 -1.63 -4.65
C ILE A 135 9.24 -1.69 -6.18
N VAL A 136 8.92 -0.58 -6.82
CA VAL A 136 8.86 -0.51 -8.29
C VAL A 136 10.21 -0.85 -8.91
N ALA A 137 11.30 -0.26 -8.42
CA ALA A 137 12.64 -0.54 -8.92
C ALA A 137 13.04 -2.00 -8.73
N PHE A 138 12.71 -2.59 -7.59
CA PHE A 138 12.96 -4.00 -7.31
C PHE A 138 12.22 -4.91 -8.29
N LEU A 139 10.92 -4.67 -8.48
CA LEU A 139 10.09 -5.47 -9.38
C LEU A 139 10.53 -5.35 -10.85
N GLU A 140 10.95 -4.18 -11.28
CA GLU A 140 11.49 -3.96 -12.65
C GLU A 140 12.73 -4.81 -12.91
N LEU A 141 13.61 -4.96 -11.92
CA LEU A 141 14.81 -5.78 -12.07
C LEU A 141 14.53 -7.28 -11.97
N ILE A 142 13.47 -7.67 -11.28
CA ILE A 142 13.08 -9.08 -11.13
C ILE A 142 12.24 -9.56 -12.32
N GLU A 143 11.44 -8.71 -12.93
CA GLU A 143 10.53 -9.06 -14.03
C GLU A 143 11.17 -9.85 -15.18
N PRO A 144 12.40 -9.51 -15.66
CA PRO A 144 13.02 -10.26 -16.75
C PRO A 144 13.25 -11.74 -16.47
N PHE A 145 13.35 -12.15 -15.21
CA PHE A 145 13.52 -13.57 -14.82
C PHE A 145 12.21 -14.35 -14.87
N GLY A 146 11.08 -13.66 -14.91
CA GLY A 146 9.73 -14.25 -14.94
C GLY A 146 9.12 -14.31 -13.55
N ILE A 147 8.13 -13.44 -13.33
CA ILE A 147 7.33 -13.44 -12.10
C ILE A 147 6.23 -14.48 -12.25
N ILE A 148 6.18 -15.43 -11.33
CA ILE A 148 5.17 -16.48 -11.28
C ILE A 148 3.95 -15.99 -10.51
N GLU A 149 4.19 -15.37 -9.35
CA GLU A 149 3.15 -14.90 -8.43
C GLU A 149 3.63 -13.65 -7.71
N LEU A 150 2.72 -12.75 -7.42
CA LEU A 150 3.01 -11.50 -6.73
C LEU A 150 1.89 -11.18 -5.75
N ALA A 151 2.25 -10.85 -4.52
CA ALA A 151 1.33 -10.32 -3.52
C ALA A 151 1.89 -9.04 -2.92
N ARG A 152 1.08 -8.00 -2.82
CA ARG A 152 1.48 -6.69 -2.29
C ARG A 152 0.47 -6.25 -1.23
N THR A 153 0.97 -5.63 -0.16
CA THR A 153 0.10 -5.05 0.87
C THR A 153 -0.52 -3.73 0.43
N GLY A 154 0.14 -3.03 -0.49
CA GLY A 154 -0.09 -1.61 -0.65
C GLY A 154 0.60 -0.80 0.44
N THR A 155 0.68 0.51 0.25
CA THR A 155 1.35 1.42 1.19
C THR A 155 0.57 1.59 2.47
N VAL A 156 1.23 1.43 3.61
CA VAL A 156 0.76 1.90 4.91
C VAL A 156 1.57 3.13 5.28
N SER A 157 0.92 4.13 5.87
CA SER A 157 1.55 5.43 6.14
C SER A 157 1.16 5.96 7.51
N LEU A 158 2.10 6.65 8.13
CA LEU A 158 1.90 7.40 9.38
C LEU A 158 2.49 8.80 9.21
N ARG A 159 1.90 9.74 9.91
CA ARG A 159 2.43 11.11 9.96
C ARG A 159 3.80 11.12 10.65
N ARG A 160 4.72 11.96 10.15
CA ARG A 160 6.02 12.18 10.80
C ARG A 160 5.86 13.04 12.05
N GLY A 161 6.62 12.68 13.09
CA GLY A 161 6.64 13.44 14.32
C GLY A 161 5.32 13.39 15.09
N ARG A 162 5.21 14.26 16.08
CA ARG A 162 4.02 14.42 16.89
C ARG A 162 3.29 15.68 16.45
N SER A 163 2.05 15.55 16.01
CA SER A 163 1.22 16.74 15.77
C SER A 163 0.78 17.31 17.12
N ASP A 164 1.25 18.50 17.43
CA ASP A 164 0.74 19.28 18.57
C ASP A 164 -0.62 19.89 18.14
N HIS A 165 -1.68 19.15 18.37
CA HIS A 165 -3.06 19.65 18.28
C HIS A 165 -3.89 19.04 19.37
#